data_5399f9d85d9b61b1320e3a29e36ab170
#
_entry.id   5399f9d85d9b61b1320e3a29e36ab170
#
_cell.length_a   1.000
_cell.length_b   1.000
_cell.length_c   1.000
_cell.angle_alpha   90.00
_cell.angle_beta   90.00
_cell.angle_gamma   90.00
#
_symmetry.space_group_name_H-M   'P 1'
#
loop_
_entity.id
_entity.type
_entity.pdbx_description
1 polymer ?
#
loop_
_entity_poly.entity_id
_entity_poly.type
_entity_poly.pdbx_seq_one_letter_code
_entity_poly.pdbx_strand_id
1 'polypeptide(L)'
;MTDRQPIPNINIGQVYDQRYSDAQVHYDRLANLAGFFGRNMPVHRHDRFFQVHYVKSGTVRVYLDDQQYVESGPMFFLTPPTVPHAFVTEADSDGHVLTVRQQLVWQLIDADPSLAPAGAQLPAACVALAQLGPHYTSEIRRLDFLFEALSEEVEAPRPGHSAALDSLTRLIMISLLRLCSHSLKATPARHEDLRIFHRFNELIEAHYQQHWPLSRYAQGIGVTEARLNDVC
;
A
#
# COMPACT_ATOMS: atom_id res chain seq x y z
N MET A 1 13.78 -29.62 9.10
CA MET A 1 12.60 -28.73 9.03
C MET A 1 13.11 -27.39 9.55
N THR A 2 13.38 -26.45 8.65
CA THR A 2 13.77 -25.09 9.01
C THR A 2 12.54 -24.39 9.57
N ASP A 3 12.61 -24.04 10.83
CA ASP A 3 11.61 -23.25 11.53
C ASP A 3 11.54 -21.87 10.85
N ARG A 4 10.63 -21.69 9.90
CA ARG A 4 10.41 -20.39 9.25
C ARG A 4 9.67 -19.52 10.28
N GLN A 5 10.38 -18.59 10.90
CA GLN A 5 9.74 -17.57 11.72
C GLN A 5 8.64 -16.87 10.89
N PRO A 6 7.45 -16.71 11.46
CA PRO A 6 6.38 -16.01 10.76
C PRO A 6 6.79 -14.56 10.47
N ILE A 7 6.48 -14.08 9.27
CA ILE A 7 6.73 -12.69 8.89
C ILE A 7 5.85 -11.79 9.76
N PRO A 8 6.44 -10.81 10.49
CA PRO A 8 5.69 -9.95 11.39
C PRO A 8 4.64 -9.13 10.64
N ASN A 9 3.44 -9.07 11.21
CA ASN A 9 2.42 -8.11 10.80
C ASN A 9 2.60 -6.82 11.61
N ILE A 10 2.98 -5.74 10.95
CA ILE A 10 3.16 -4.44 11.59
C ILE A 10 1.94 -3.56 11.33
N ASN A 11 1.17 -3.33 12.39
CA ASN A 11 0.11 -2.34 12.39
C ASN A 11 0.67 -1.01 12.90
N ILE A 12 0.71 0.00 12.06
CA ILE A 12 1.34 1.29 12.36
C ILE A 12 0.76 1.91 13.64
N GLY A 13 -0.55 1.94 13.82
CA GLY A 13 -1.18 2.45 15.02
C GLY A 13 -0.92 1.66 16.31
N GLN A 14 -0.33 0.47 16.24
CA GLN A 14 0.00 -0.34 17.41
C GLN A 14 1.49 -0.29 17.76
N VAL A 15 2.35 -0.22 16.76
CA VAL A 15 3.81 -0.34 16.92
C VAL A 15 4.49 1.03 16.90
N TYR A 16 4.09 1.90 15.99
CA TYR A 16 4.81 3.14 15.71
C TYR A 16 4.11 4.38 16.26
N ASP A 17 2.83 4.58 16.00
CA ASP A 17 2.09 5.76 16.48
C ASP A 17 0.68 5.39 16.94
N GLN A 18 0.52 5.20 18.25
CA GLN A 18 -0.75 4.78 18.85
C GLN A 18 -1.91 5.77 18.65
N ARG A 19 -1.62 7.03 18.29
CA ARG A 19 -2.64 8.04 17.96
C ARG A 19 -3.45 7.67 16.73
N TYR A 20 -2.94 6.77 15.90
CA TYR A 20 -3.54 6.34 14.63
C TYR A 20 -4.11 4.92 14.66
N SER A 21 -4.37 4.35 15.85
CA SER A 21 -4.86 2.96 15.97
C SER A 21 -6.13 2.68 15.15
N ASP A 22 -7.00 3.68 14.98
CA ASP A 22 -8.25 3.59 14.23
C ASP A 22 -8.28 4.46 12.96
N ALA A 23 -7.15 5.08 12.59
CA ALA A 23 -7.09 5.98 11.45
C ALA A 23 -7.24 5.23 10.12
N GLN A 24 -7.94 5.85 9.17
CA GLN A 24 -8.04 5.39 7.78
C GLN A 24 -6.75 5.65 7.01
N VAL A 25 -6.02 6.69 7.41
CA VAL A 25 -4.82 7.21 6.76
C VAL A 25 -3.79 7.54 7.82
N HIS A 26 -2.57 7.11 7.59
CA HIS A 26 -1.40 7.54 8.34
C HIS A 26 -0.35 8.07 7.38
N TYR A 27 0.19 9.22 7.68
CA TYR A 27 1.26 9.85 6.89
C TYR A 27 2.45 10.16 7.78
N ASP A 28 3.66 9.98 7.24
CA ASP A 28 4.90 10.45 7.86
C ASP A 28 5.95 10.80 6.80
N ARG A 29 6.95 11.57 7.18
CA ARG A 29 8.15 11.75 6.36
C ARG A 29 9.02 10.50 6.42
N LEU A 30 9.62 10.15 5.29
CA LEU A 30 10.51 8.99 5.19
C LEU A 30 11.66 9.05 6.21
N ALA A 31 12.19 10.23 6.48
CA ALA A 31 13.25 10.45 7.45
C ALA A 31 12.83 10.09 8.89
N ASN A 32 11.59 10.38 9.29
CA ASN A 32 11.07 10.04 10.62
C ASN A 32 10.91 8.54 10.78
N LEU A 33 10.31 7.87 9.80
CA LEU A 33 10.17 6.42 9.80
C LEU A 33 11.53 5.73 9.84
N ALA A 34 12.48 6.20 9.03
CA ALA A 34 13.85 5.70 9.00
C ALA A 34 14.58 5.98 10.33
N GLY A 35 14.28 7.08 11.00
CA GLY A 35 14.83 7.41 12.33
C GLY A 35 14.34 6.44 13.41
N PHE A 36 13.07 6.04 13.37
CA PHE A 36 12.47 5.14 14.36
C PHE A 36 12.91 3.67 14.17
N PHE A 37 12.85 3.14 12.96
CA PHE A 37 13.18 1.75 12.67
C PHE A 37 14.66 1.53 12.33
N GLY A 38 15.47 2.59 12.33
CA GLY A 38 16.81 2.55 11.74
C GLY A 38 16.70 2.32 10.23
N ARG A 39 17.48 2.94 9.41
CA ARG A 39 17.38 2.94 7.93
C ARG A 39 17.31 1.55 7.25
N ASN A 40 17.20 0.49 8.01
CA ASN A 40 17.03 -0.89 7.58
C ASN A 40 15.74 -1.46 8.17
N MET A 41 14.66 -1.34 7.44
CA MET A 41 13.39 -1.92 7.82
C MET A 41 13.38 -3.42 7.49
N PRO A 42 13.31 -4.32 8.50
CA PRO A 42 13.30 -5.76 8.27
C PRO A 42 12.03 -6.20 7.55
N VAL A 43 12.04 -7.45 7.07
CA VAL A 43 10.88 -8.02 6.39
C VAL A 43 9.66 -8.02 7.30
N HIS A 44 8.58 -7.45 6.80
CA HIS A 44 7.29 -7.35 7.47
C HIS A 44 6.16 -7.27 6.45
N ARG A 45 4.92 -7.25 6.92
CA ARG A 45 3.72 -7.04 6.11
C ARG A 45 2.69 -6.21 6.88
N HIS A 46 1.69 -5.73 6.16
CA HIS A 46 0.52 -5.06 6.72
C HIS A 46 -0.74 -5.78 6.25
N ASP A 47 -1.56 -6.31 7.18
CA ASP A 47 -2.70 -7.15 6.78
C ASP A 47 -3.89 -6.36 6.24
N ARG A 48 -4.00 -5.06 6.57
CA ARG A 48 -5.19 -4.23 6.25
C ARG A 48 -4.88 -2.92 5.55
N PHE A 49 -3.62 -2.68 5.21
CA PHE A 49 -3.17 -1.40 4.70
C PHE A 49 -2.37 -1.55 3.42
N PHE A 50 -2.63 -0.65 2.48
CA PHE A 50 -1.66 -0.29 1.46
C PHE A 50 -0.62 0.62 2.07
N GLN A 51 0.63 0.44 1.70
CA GLN A 51 1.68 1.37 2.07
C GLN A 51 2.39 1.87 0.81
N VAL A 52 2.60 3.17 0.77
CA VAL A 52 3.31 3.87 -0.30
C VAL A 52 4.52 4.55 0.28
N HIS A 53 5.67 4.32 -0.32
CA HIS A 53 6.87 5.10 -0.07
C HIS A 53 7.17 5.91 -1.34
N TYR A 54 7.01 7.21 -1.25
CA TYR A 54 7.40 8.15 -2.31
C TYR A 54 8.76 8.73 -1.95
N VAL A 55 9.80 8.33 -2.68
CA VAL A 55 11.18 8.75 -2.47
C VAL A 55 11.49 9.88 -3.43
N LYS A 56 11.74 11.07 -2.92
CA LYS A 56 12.07 12.28 -3.72
C LYS A 56 13.52 12.28 -4.15
N SER A 57 14.40 11.89 -3.23
CA SER A 57 15.85 11.84 -3.43
C SER A 57 16.51 10.73 -2.62
N GLY A 58 17.75 10.41 -2.94
CA GLY A 58 18.52 9.33 -2.34
C GLY A 58 18.23 7.97 -2.97
N THR A 59 18.94 6.94 -2.52
CA THR A 59 18.82 5.57 -3.03
C THR A 59 18.13 4.68 -2.02
N VAL A 60 17.23 3.84 -2.51
CA VAL A 60 16.52 2.85 -1.70
C VAL A 60 16.68 1.48 -2.31
N ARG A 61 17.01 0.50 -1.48
CA ARG A 61 16.94 -0.91 -1.82
C ARG A 61 15.64 -1.47 -1.25
N VAL A 62 14.79 -1.97 -2.14
CA VAL A 62 13.46 -2.48 -1.79
C VAL A 62 13.37 -3.96 -2.11
N TYR A 63 12.82 -4.72 -1.19
CA TYR A 63 12.44 -6.12 -1.37
C TYR A 63 10.92 -6.18 -1.32
N LEU A 64 10.28 -6.52 -2.43
CA LEU A 64 8.83 -6.68 -2.55
C LEU A 64 8.55 -8.11 -2.97
N ASP A 65 7.96 -8.89 -2.06
CA ASP A 65 7.72 -10.31 -2.25
C ASP A 65 9.05 -11.04 -2.59
N ASP A 66 9.18 -11.60 -3.78
CA ASP A 66 10.38 -12.30 -4.26
C ASP A 66 11.31 -11.42 -5.13
N GLN A 67 11.00 -10.15 -5.30
CA GLN A 67 11.75 -9.23 -6.16
C GLN A 67 12.58 -8.24 -5.34
N GLN A 68 13.76 -7.94 -5.86
CA GLN A 68 14.64 -6.92 -5.31
C GLN A 68 14.81 -5.78 -6.32
N TYR A 69 14.71 -4.55 -5.82
CA TYR A 69 14.92 -3.33 -6.58
C TYR A 69 16.00 -2.48 -5.90
N VAL A 70 16.79 -1.77 -6.69
CA VAL A 70 17.71 -0.72 -6.23
C VAL A 70 17.45 0.48 -7.11
N GLU A 71 16.79 1.48 -6.55
CA GLU A 71 16.32 2.65 -7.31
C GLU A 71 16.68 3.93 -6.59
N SER A 72 16.92 4.99 -7.37
CA SER A 72 17.12 6.34 -6.85
C SER A 72 15.90 7.21 -7.12
N GLY A 73 15.62 8.13 -6.20
CA GLY A 73 14.53 9.10 -6.37
C GLY A 73 14.72 10.03 -7.60
N PRO A 74 13.61 10.51 -8.19
CA PRO A 74 12.24 10.29 -7.75
C PRO A 74 11.68 8.92 -8.17
N MET A 75 11.14 8.21 -7.20
CA MET A 75 10.53 6.89 -7.38
C MET A 75 9.45 6.65 -6.32
N PHE A 76 8.60 5.67 -6.54
CA PHE A 76 7.78 5.14 -5.44
C PHE A 76 7.71 3.62 -5.46
N PHE A 77 7.44 3.05 -4.30
CA PHE A 77 6.97 1.68 -4.23
C PHE A 77 5.64 1.61 -3.47
N LEU A 78 4.76 0.79 -4.03
CA LEU A 78 3.41 0.52 -3.51
C LEU A 78 3.36 -0.93 -3.03
N THR A 79 3.02 -1.11 -1.77
CA THR A 79 2.87 -2.42 -1.15
C THR A 79 1.42 -2.64 -0.78
N PRO A 80 0.72 -3.57 -1.44
CA PRO A 80 -0.62 -3.99 -1.07
C PRO A 80 -0.66 -4.72 0.27
N PRO A 81 -1.85 -4.90 0.88
CA PRO A 81 -2.02 -5.72 2.07
C PRO A 81 -1.41 -7.10 1.90
N THR A 82 -0.86 -7.63 2.97
CA THR A 82 -0.24 -8.96 3.11
C THR A 82 1.04 -9.22 2.32
N VAL A 83 1.43 -8.35 1.41
CA VAL A 83 2.67 -8.51 0.65
C VAL A 83 3.87 -8.30 1.57
N PRO A 84 4.75 -9.31 1.74
CA PRO A 84 5.98 -9.16 2.49
C PRO A 84 6.90 -8.16 1.80
N HIS A 85 7.46 -7.26 2.59
CA HIS A 85 8.40 -6.27 2.08
C HIS A 85 9.44 -5.87 3.12
N ALA A 86 10.57 -5.42 2.62
CA ALA A 86 11.67 -4.86 3.41
C ALA A 86 12.32 -3.75 2.60
N PHE A 87 12.97 -2.80 3.25
CA PHE A 87 13.72 -1.78 2.55
C PHE A 87 14.88 -1.23 3.37
N VAL A 88 15.88 -0.75 2.65
CA VAL A 88 17.04 -0.05 3.20
C VAL A 88 17.14 1.29 2.50
N THR A 89 17.19 2.37 3.29
CA THR A 89 17.35 3.74 2.79
C THR A 89 18.74 4.26 3.10
N GLU A 90 19.32 5.04 2.19
CA GLU A 90 20.56 5.77 2.48
C GLU A 90 20.31 6.99 3.37
N ALA A 91 21.40 7.55 3.91
CA ALA A 91 21.33 8.62 4.92
C ALA A 91 20.69 9.92 4.40
N ASP A 92 20.84 10.17 3.11
CA ASP A 92 20.34 11.34 2.38
C ASP A 92 18.98 11.11 1.68
N SER A 93 18.36 9.95 1.91
CA SER A 93 17.05 9.67 1.34
C SER A 93 15.98 10.54 2.00
N ASP A 94 15.21 11.25 1.16
CA ASP A 94 14.07 12.09 1.54
C ASP A 94 12.81 11.67 0.78
N GLY A 95 11.67 11.88 1.42
CA GLY A 95 10.38 11.53 0.82
C GLY A 95 9.27 11.38 1.83
N HIS A 96 8.22 10.66 1.44
CA HIS A 96 6.98 10.53 2.17
C HIS A 96 6.58 9.06 2.29
N VAL A 97 5.92 8.72 3.41
CA VAL A 97 5.32 7.41 3.65
C VAL A 97 3.84 7.61 3.92
N LEU A 98 3.00 6.97 3.13
CA LEU A 98 1.56 7.03 3.24
C LEU A 98 1.02 5.61 3.43
N THR A 99 0.34 5.37 4.54
CA THR A 99 -0.32 4.11 4.86
C THR A 99 -1.82 4.33 4.83
N VAL A 100 -2.51 3.56 4.02
CA VAL A 100 -3.94 3.74 3.70
C VAL A 100 -4.70 2.46 3.96
N ARG A 101 -5.79 2.55 4.72
CA ARG A 101 -6.67 1.40 4.94
C ARG A 101 -7.22 0.91 3.60
N GLN A 102 -7.18 -0.39 3.38
CA GLN A 102 -7.53 -1.02 2.10
C GLN A 102 -8.93 -0.65 1.60
N GLN A 103 -9.90 -0.44 2.49
CA GLN A 103 -11.27 -0.08 2.13
C GLN A 103 -11.33 1.23 1.32
N LEU A 104 -10.51 2.23 1.66
CA LEU A 104 -10.46 3.49 0.93
C LEU A 104 -10.02 3.26 -0.53
N VAL A 105 -9.00 2.43 -0.72
CA VAL A 105 -8.46 2.12 -2.06
C VAL A 105 -9.47 1.33 -2.89
N TRP A 106 -10.15 0.35 -2.25
CA TRP A 106 -11.15 -0.45 -2.94
C TRP A 106 -12.39 0.38 -3.33
N GLN A 107 -12.82 1.30 -2.48
CA GLN A 107 -13.89 2.24 -2.82
C GLN A 107 -13.56 3.10 -4.05
N LEU A 108 -12.29 3.47 -4.24
CA LEU A 108 -11.86 4.19 -5.44
C LEU A 108 -11.98 3.32 -6.69
N ILE A 109 -11.57 2.06 -6.61
CA ILE A 109 -11.61 1.11 -7.73
C ILE A 109 -13.06 0.72 -8.06
N ASP A 110 -13.90 0.53 -7.06
CA ASP A 110 -15.32 0.24 -7.24
C ASP A 110 -16.06 1.41 -7.90
N ALA A 111 -15.70 2.65 -7.54
CA ALA A 111 -16.26 3.85 -8.14
C ALA A 111 -15.79 4.08 -9.59
N ASP A 112 -14.54 3.70 -9.89
CA ASP A 112 -13.97 3.79 -11.24
C ASP A 112 -13.05 2.58 -11.53
N PRO A 113 -13.59 1.48 -12.08
CA PRO A 113 -12.82 0.29 -12.39
C PRO A 113 -11.67 0.49 -13.38
N SER A 114 -11.65 1.62 -14.12
CA SER A 114 -10.53 1.94 -15.02
C SER A 114 -9.21 2.23 -14.28
N LEU A 115 -9.27 2.49 -12.97
CA LEU A 115 -8.09 2.68 -12.12
C LEU A 115 -7.33 1.38 -11.87
N ALA A 116 -7.96 0.24 -12.04
CA ALA A 116 -7.30 -1.05 -11.90
C ALA A 116 -7.21 -1.76 -13.26
N PRO A 117 -6.13 -2.48 -13.54
CA PRO A 117 -6.07 -3.36 -14.71
C PRO A 117 -7.21 -4.39 -14.68
N ALA A 118 -7.77 -4.76 -15.83
CA ALA A 118 -8.96 -5.58 -15.95
C ALA A 118 -8.95 -6.83 -15.05
N GLY A 119 -9.88 -6.90 -14.11
CA GLY A 119 -10.02 -8.00 -13.16
C GLY A 119 -8.96 -8.04 -12.06
N ALA A 120 -8.21 -6.97 -11.89
CA ALA A 120 -6.98 -6.99 -11.14
C ALA A 120 -7.09 -6.34 -9.78
N GLN A 121 -6.36 -6.89 -8.94
CA GLN A 121 -5.80 -6.29 -7.75
C GLN A 121 -4.60 -5.46 -8.09
N LEU A 122 -4.33 -4.54 -7.18
CA LEU A 122 -3.13 -3.74 -7.21
C LEU A 122 -1.94 -4.62 -6.80
N PRO A 123 -1.06 -4.99 -7.72
CA PRO A 123 0.15 -5.71 -7.35
C PRO A 123 1.12 -4.77 -6.62
N ALA A 124 2.05 -5.36 -5.90
CA ALA A 124 3.21 -4.65 -5.43
C ALA A 124 3.97 -4.06 -6.63
N ALA A 125 4.32 -2.79 -6.54
CA ALA A 125 4.97 -2.07 -7.64
C ALA A 125 6.15 -1.25 -7.12
N CYS A 126 7.23 -1.24 -7.90
CA CYS A 126 8.34 -0.32 -7.74
C CYS A 126 8.50 0.45 -9.05
N VAL A 127 8.35 1.76 -9.00
CA VAL A 127 8.27 2.62 -10.20
C VAL A 127 9.29 3.74 -10.10
N ALA A 128 10.33 3.67 -10.93
CA ALA A 128 11.28 4.75 -11.12
C ALA A 128 10.66 5.81 -12.06
N LEU A 129 10.31 6.97 -11.51
CA LEU A 129 9.56 8.00 -12.24
C LEU A 129 10.36 8.61 -13.41
N ALA A 130 11.69 8.64 -13.28
CA ALA A 130 12.57 9.11 -14.35
C ALA A 130 12.55 8.20 -15.60
N GLN A 131 12.12 6.94 -15.46
CA GLN A 131 12.02 5.98 -16.56
C GLN A 131 10.68 6.07 -17.31
N LEU A 132 9.71 6.80 -16.76
CA LEU A 132 8.43 7.02 -17.42
C LEU A 132 8.55 8.02 -18.56
N GLY A 133 7.78 7.79 -19.63
CA GLY A 133 7.79 8.67 -20.81
C GLY A 133 7.28 10.09 -20.52
N PRO A 134 7.56 11.06 -21.40
CA PRO A 134 7.25 12.48 -21.18
C PRO A 134 5.76 12.80 -21.00
N HIS A 135 4.86 11.95 -21.46
CA HIS A 135 3.42 12.10 -21.27
C HIS A 135 2.98 11.91 -19.80
N TYR A 136 3.82 11.34 -18.92
CA TYR A 136 3.56 11.25 -17.49
C TYR A 136 4.06 12.45 -16.68
N THR A 137 4.78 13.38 -17.28
CA THR A 137 5.38 14.52 -16.57
C THR A 137 4.35 15.34 -15.77
N SER A 138 3.13 15.50 -16.29
CA SER A 138 2.06 16.20 -15.57
C SER A 138 1.55 15.44 -14.36
N GLU A 139 1.42 14.11 -14.47
CA GLU A 139 0.98 13.27 -13.36
C GLU A 139 2.05 13.16 -12.28
N ILE A 140 3.33 13.07 -12.64
CA ILE A 140 4.45 13.07 -11.70
C ILE A 140 4.49 14.38 -10.90
N ARG A 141 4.37 15.54 -11.58
CA ARG A 141 4.30 16.84 -10.89
C ARG A 141 3.08 16.97 -9.97
N ARG A 142 1.94 16.43 -10.40
CA ARG A 142 0.74 16.37 -9.56
C ARG A 142 0.98 15.55 -8.30
N LEU A 143 1.58 14.37 -8.45
CA LEU A 143 1.89 13.48 -7.32
C LEU A 143 2.81 14.18 -6.30
N ASP A 144 3.86 14.83 -6.76
CA ASP A 144 4.78 15.59 -5.90
C ASP A 144 4.06 16.70 -5.14
N PHE A 145 3.25 17.50 -5.84
CA PHE A 145 2.44 18.55 -5.23
C PHE A 145 1.44 17.99 -4.18
N LEU A 146 0.80 16.87 -4.46
CA LEU A 146 -0.17 16.26 -3.56
C LEU A 146 0.49 15.73 -2.27
N PHE A 147 1.69 15.17 -2.36
CA PHE A 147 2.44 14.74 -1.18
C PHE A 147 2.90 15.93 -0.33
N GLU A 148 3.33 17.03 -0.93
CA GLU A 148 3.66 18.25 -0.19
C GLU A 148 2.40 18.83 0.49
N ALA A 149 1.28 18.92 -0.22
CA ALA A 149 0.01 19.38 0.36
C ALA A 149 -0.45 18.49 1.54
N LEU A 150 -0.26 17.18 1.42
CA LEU A 150 -0.56 16.23 2.50
C LEU A 150 0.35 16.47 3.71
N SER A 151 1.65 16.69 3.48
CA SER A 151 2.62 17.01 4.53
C SER A 151 2.25 18.28 5.28
N GLU A 152 1.94 19.35 4.56
CA GLU A 152 1.51 20.62 5.14
C GLU A 152 0.22 20.49 5.97
N GLU A 153 -0.75 19.71 5.50
CA GLU A 153 -2.01 19.48 6.21
C GLU A 153 -1.81 18.68 7.51
N VAL A 154 -0.86 17.74 7.54
CA VAL A 154 -0.52 16.97 8.74
C VAL A 154 0.28 17.80 9.74
N GLU A 155 1.22 18.63 9.27
CA GLU A 155 2.07 19.47 10.13
C GLU A 155 1.31 20.62 10.79
N ALA A 156 0.29 21.17 10.09
CA ALA A 156 -0.52 22.30 10.55
C ALA A 156 -2.03 22.04 10.37
N PRO A 157 -2.65 21.19 11.20
CA PRO A 157 -4.06 20.87 11.08
C PRO A 157 -4.97 22.09 11.18
N ARG A 158 -5.91 22.21 10.24
CA ARG A 158 -6.89 23.31 10.13
C ARG A 158 -8.32 22.77 10.20
N PRO A 159 -9.34 23.63 10.37
CA PRO A 159 -10.73 23.20 10.24
C PRO A 159 -10.95 22.45 8.91
N GLY A 160 -11.55 21.27 8.95
CA GLY A 160 -11.70 20.39 7.79
C GLY A 160 -10.53 19.42 7.56
N HIS A 161 -9.54 19.38 8.45
CA HIS A 161 -8.35 18.53 8.38
C HIS A 161 -8.65 17.07 7.94
N SER A 162 -9.61 16.40 8.61
CA SER A 162 -9.95 15.01 8.28
C SER A 162 -10.45 14.85 6.84
N ALA A 163 -11.28 15.79 6.36
CA ALA A 163 -11.79 15.77 4.99
C ALA A 163 -10.68 16.08 3.97
N ALA A 164 -9.76 16.98 4.32
CA ALA A 164 -8.59 17.30 3.49
C ALA A 164 -7.66 16.10 3.37
N LEU A 165 -7.34 15.41 4.48
CA LEU A 165 -6.53 14.19 4.47
C LEU A 165 -7.15 13.10 3.59
N ASP A 166 -8.46 12.84 3.74
CA ASP A 166 -9.15 11.84 2.92
C ASP A 166 -9.10 12.20 1.43
N SER A 167 -9.36 13.47 1.09
CA SER A 167 -9.37 13.96 -0.29
C SER A 167 -7.98 13.89 -0.94
N LEU A 168 -6.94 14.36 -0.24
CA LEU A 168 -5.56 14.31 -0.70
C LEU A 168 -5.08 12.87 -0.89
N THR A 169 -5.39 11.99 0.07
CA THR A 169 -5.07 10.56 -0.02
C THR A 169 -5.71 9.92 -1.24
N ARG A 170 -6.99 10.19 -1.50
CA ARG A 170 -7.69 9.68 -2.70
C ARG A 170 -7.03 10.15 -3.99
N LEU A 171 -6.68 11.44 -4.08
CA LEU A 171 -6.00 11.99 -5.26
C LEU A 171 -4.60 11.38 -5.44
N ILE A 172 -3.84 11.20 -4.36
CA ILE A 172 -2.53 10.51 -4.39
C ILE A 172 -2.70 9.09 -4.91
N MET A 173 -3.64 8.31 -4.35
CA MET A 173 -3.87 6.94 -4.79
C MET A 173 -4.27 6.86 -6.26
N ILE A 174 -5.14 7.76 -6.75
CA ILE A 174 -5.51 7.84 -8.16
C ILE A 174 -4.27 8.09 -9.04
N SER A 175 -3.41 9.05 -8.66
CA SER A 175 -2.17 9.35 -9.41
C SER A 175 -1.22 8.15 -9.43
N LEU A 176 -1.03 7.48 -8.29
CA LEU A 176 -0.19 6.28 -8.20
C LEU A 176 -0.72 5.15 -9.08
N LEU A 177 -2.04 4.89 -9.05
CA LEU A 177 -2.66 3.85 -9.86
C LEU A 177 -2.50 4.11 -11.36
N ARG A 178 -2.64 5.36 -11.80
CA ARG A 178 -2.38 5.77 -13.18
C ARG A 178 -0.92 5.53 -13.60
N LEU A 179 0.03 5.81 -12.69
CA LEU A 179 1.45 5.57 -12.95
C LEU A 179 1.81 4.08 -12.90
N CYS A 180 1.16 3.30 -12.05
CA CYS A 180 1.35 1.85 -11.98
C CYS A 180 0.86 1.12 -13.22
N SER A 181 -0.23 1.56 -13.85
CA SER A 181 -0.87 0.84 -14.97
C SER A 181 0.06 0.49 -16.13
N HIS A 182 1.17 1.21 -16.27
CA HIS A 182 2.20 1.00 -17.29
C HIS A 182 3.37 0.12 -16.86
N SER A 183 3.64 0.00 -15.57
CA SER A 183 4.77 -0.78 -15.05
C SER A 183 4.41 -2.24 -14.80
N LEU A 184 3.12 -2.57 -14.85
CA LEU A 184 2.61 -3.85 -14.40
C LEU A 184 2.47 -4.84 -15.55
N LYS A 185 3.49 -5.67 -15.74
CA LYS A 185 3.31 -6.99 -16.40
C LYS A 185 2.72 -7.94 -15.35
N ALA A 186 1.41 -7.88 -15.18
CA ALA A 186 0.73 -8.69 -14.21
C ALA A 186 0.68 -10.16 -14.64
N THR A 187 1.04 -11.07 -13.74
CA THR A 187 0.79 -12.51 -13.91
C THR A 187 -0.66 -12.82 -13.48
N PRO A 188 -1.47 -13.44 -14.35
CA PRO A 188 -2.92 -13.65 -14.11
C PRO A 188 -3.25 -14.42 -12.81
N ALA A 189 -2.40 -15.36 -12.42
CA ALA A 189 -2.65 -16.25 -11.27
C ALA A 189 -2.63 -15.50 -9.92
N ARG A 190 -1.73 -14.56 -9.72
CA ARG A 190 -1.65 -13.75 -8.48
C ARG A 190 -2.81 -12.77 -8.34
N HIS A 191 -3.41 -12.33 -9.42
CA HIS A 191 -4.56 -11.43 -9.40
C HIS A 191 -5.80 -12.08 -8.76
N GLU A 192 -6.05 -13.36 -9.04
CA GLU A 192 -7.19 -14.06 -8.48
C GLU A 192 -7.03 -14.29 -6.97
N ASP A 193 -5.83 -14.63 -6.52
CA ASP A 193 -5.53 -14.89 -5.11
C ASP A 193 -5.80 -13.65 -4.25
N LEU A 194 -5.31 -12.55 -4.70
CA LEU A 194 -5.51 -11.29 -4.00
C LEU A 194 -7.00 -10.89 -4.02
N ARG A 195 -7.74 -11.05 -5.12
CA ARG A 195 -9.20 -10.80 -5.17
C ARG A 195 -9.95 -11.67 -4.16
N ILE A 196 -9.59 -12.95 -4.06
CA ILE A 196 -10.15 -13.87 -3.07
C ILE A 196 -9.84 -13.35 -1.66
N PHE A 197 -8.59 -13.00 -1.39
CA PHE A 197 -8.15 -12.50 -0.10
C PHE A 197 -8.87 -11.19 0.28
N HIS A 198 -8.98 -10.25 -0.65
CA HIS A 198 -9.70 -8.99 -0.43
C HIS A 198 -11.16 -9.26 -0.06
N ARG A 199 -11.87 -10.04 -0.90
CA ARG A 199 -13.27 -10.35 -0.65
C ARG A 199 -13.49 -11.09 0.68
N PHE A 200 -12.52 -11.93 1.06
CA PHE A 200 -12.53 -12.58 2.36
C PHE A 200 -12.43 -11.59 3.51
N ASN A 201 -11.50 -10.65 3.44
CA ASN A 201 -11.36 -9.62 4.47
C ASN A 201 -12.60 -8.73 4.59
N GLU A 202 -13.21 -8.31 3.47
CA GLU A 202 -14.48 -7.57 3.50
C GLU A 202 -15.59 -8.34 4.22
N LEU A 203 -15.75 -9.63 3.89
CA LEU A 203 -16.76 -10.46 4.53
C LEU A 203 -16.45 -10.70 6.01
N ILE A 204 -15.18 -10.84 6.40
CA ILE A 204 -14.80 -10.90 7.81
C ILE A 204 -15.21 -9.62 8.53
N GLU A 205 -14.83 -8.46 8.02
CA GLU A 205 -15.16 -7.17 8.64
C GLU A 205 -16.67 -6.96 8.77
N ALA A 206 -17.45 -7.41 7.78
CA ALA A 206 -18.91 -7.31 7.81
C ALA A 206 -19.58 -8.30 8.76
N HIS A 207 -18.97 -9.46 9.02
CA HIS A 207 -19.64 -10.58 9.63
C HIS A 207 -18.88 -11.26 10.78
N TYR A 208 -17.72 -10.75 11.24
CA TYR A 208 -16.91 -11.41 12.28
C TYR A 208 -17.68 -11.65 13.58
N GLN A 209 -18.60 -10.78 13.95
CA GLN A 209 -19.45 -10.96 15.16
C GLN A 209 -20.45 -12.11 15.02
N GLN A 210 -20.74 -12.55 13.80
CA GLN A 210 -21.69 -13.63 13.52
C GLN A 210 -21.01 -15.02 13.57
N HIS A 211 -19.69 -15.07 13.78
CA HIS A 211 -18.91 -16.30 13.90
C HIS A 211 -19.17 -17.29 12.74
N TRP A 212 -19.17 -16.79 11.50
CA TRP A 212 -19.40 -17.64 10.34
C TRP A 212 -18.33 -18.72 10.22
N PRO A 213 -18.71 -19.96 9.86
CA PRO A 213 -17.73 -20.99 9.51
C PRO A 213 -17.04 -20.62 8.18
N LEU A 214 -15.83 -21.15 7.96
CA LEU A 214 -15.03 -20.88 6.77
C LEU A 214 -15.77 -21.19 5.46
N SER A 215 -16.57 -22.26 5.45
CA SER A 215 -17.43 -22.66 4.34
C SER A 215 -18.37 -21.55 3.88
N ARG A 216 -18.92 -20.78 4.81
CA ARG A 216 -19.83 -19.69 4.48
C ARG A 216 -19.10 -18.49 3.83
N TYR A 217 -17.89 -18.20 4.30
CA TYR A 217 -17.04 -17.22 3.66
C TYR A 217 -16.64 -17.65 2.24
N ALA A 218 -16.19 -18.90 2.08
CA ALA A 218 -15.82 -19.45 0.78
C ALA A 218 -16.98 -19.41 -0.21
N GLN A 219 -18.19 -19.76 0.24
CA GLN A 219 -19.43 -19.67 -0.55
C GLN A 219 -19.73 -18.22 -0.97
N GLY A 220 -19.58 -17.23 -0.06
CA GLY A 220 -19.81 -15.81 -0.33
C GLY A 220 -18.82 -15.21 -1.35
N ILE A 221 -17.66 -15.85 -1.51
CA ILE A 221 -16.63 -15.48 -2.46
C ILE A 221 -16.76 -16.24 -3.79
N GLY A 222 -17.44 -17.39 -3.78
CA GLY A 222 -17.57 -18.28 -4.93
C GLY A 222 -16.36 -19.21 -5.15
N VAL A 223 -15.66 -19.59 -4.08
CA VAL A 223 -14.52 -20.51 -4.09
C VAL A 223 -14.72 -21.69 -3.16
N THR A 224 -13.86 -22.71 -3.24
CA THR A 224 -13.83 -23.81 -2.27
C THR A 224 -13.10 -23.38 -0.99
N GLU A 225 -13.41 -24.04 0.14
CA GLU A 225 -12.67 -23.83 1.40
C GLU A 225 -11.17 -24.12 1.24
N ALA A 226 -10.81 -25.17 0.49
CA ALA A 226 -9.41 -25.48 0.20
C ALA A 226 -8.72 -24.33 -0.51
N ARG A 227 -9.38 -23.76 -1.55
CA ARG A 227 -8.85 -22.61 -2.29
C ARG A 227 -8.72 -21.36 -1.42
N LEU A 228 -9.68 -21.14 -0.51
CA LEU A 228 -9.62 -20.03 0.43
C LEU A 228 -8.44 -20.19 1.42
N ASN A 229 -8.23 -21.41 1.94
CA ASN A 229 -7.09 -21.72 2.81
C ASN A 229 -5.72 -21.58 2.10
N ASP A 230 -5.65 -21.87 0.79
CA ASP A 230 -4.40 -21.71 0.02
C ASP A 230 -4.03 -20.24 -0.16
N VAL A 231 -5.02 -19.35 -0.14
CA VAL A 231 -4.85 -17.90 -0.37
C VAL A 231 -4.66 -17.14 0.93
N CYS A 232 -5.22 -17.59 2.06
CA CYS A 232 -5.18 -16.92 3.36
C CYS A 232 -4.19 -17.55 4.32
#